data_c23a5ab03e055abe4b74828db658320a
#
_entry.id   c23a5ab03e055abe4b74828db658320a
#
_cell.length_a   1.000
_cell.length_b   1.000
_cell.length_c   1.000
_cell.angle_alpha   90.00
_cell.angle_beta   90.00
_cell.angle_gamma   90.00
#
_symmetry.space_group_name_H-M   'P 1'
#
loop_
_entity.id
_entity.type
_entity.pdbx_description
1 polymer ?
#
loop_
_entity_poly.entity_id
_entity_poly.type
_entity_poly.pdbx_seq_one_letter_code
_entity_poly.pdbx_strand_id
1 'polypeptide(L)'
;MIGFLGMVLGGLIIGVFGGFKNRNKTFFLAILSYAIFSIILGLVTQAWQFFIFMFFTNFSIPIIQASAMTMLQEHVAPQMLGRVLSLPIIIYTGFIPLGMMIFGPMADVISINNLIIIAGIILLFFALAIPYSKQFYKQGISKSNESE
;
A
#
# COMPACT_ATOMS: atom_id res chain seq x y z
N MET A 1 -0.45 8.84 -17.59
CA MET A 1 -0.72 10.18 -17.01
C MET A 1 -1.75 10.14 -15.88
N ILE A 2 -2.93 9.51 -16.04
CA ILE A 2 -4.00 9.49 -15.02
C ILE A 2 -3.55 8.85 -13.71
N GLY A 3 -2.85 7.72 -13.74
CA GLY A 3 -2.31 7.10 -12.53
C GLY A 3 -1.30 7.97 -11.79
N PHE A 4 -0.49 8.75 -12.52
CA PHE A 4 0.44 9.70 -11.92
C PHE A 4 -0.28 10.83 -11.18
N LEU A 5 -1.38 11.35 -11.73
CA LEU A 5 -2.22 12.33 -11.04
C LEU A 5 -2.79 11.78 -9.73
N GLY A 6 -3.24 10.52 -9.72
CA GLY A 6 -3.66 9.84 -8.49
C GLY A 6 -2.56 9.81 -7.44
N MET A 7 -1.36 9.45 -7.84
CA MET A 7 -0.18 9.41 -6.96
C MET A 7 0.17 10.78 -6.38
N VAL A 8 0.18 11.83 -7.21
CA VAL A 8 0.48 13.21 -6.78
C VAL A 8 -0.56 13.70 -5.78
N LEU A 9 -1.85 13.51 -6.08
CA LEU A 9 -2.92 13.94 -5.18
C LEU A 9 -2.92 13.16 -3.86
N GLY A 10 -2.69 11.85 -3.89
CA GLY A 10 -2.54 11.04 -2.69
C GLY A 10 -1.37 11.49 -1.82
N GLY A 11 -0.24 11.82 -2.44
CA GLY A 11 0.95 12.37 -1.76
C GLY A 11 0.69 13.74 -1.15
N LEU A 12 0.02 14.64 -1.88
CA LEU A 12 -0.34 15.98 -1.40
C LEU A 12 -1.28 15.91 -0.20
N ILE A 13 -2.29 15.05 -0.24
CA ILE A 13 -3.24 14.89 0.88
C ILE A 13 -2.51 14.44 2.14
N ILE A 14 -1.62 13.46 2.05
CA ILE A 14 -0.81 13.05 3.21
C ILE A 14 0.12 14.15 3.67
N GLY A 15 0.76 14.87 2.75
CA GLY A 15 1.64 15.99 3.08
C GLY A 15 0.92 17.11 3.83
N VAL A 16 -0.30 17.45 3.41
CA VAL A 16 -1.11 18.52 4.04
C VAL A 16 -1.72 18.08 5.35
N PHE A 17 -2.25 16.87 5.44
CA PHE A 17 -2.90 16.36 6.66
C PHE A 17 -1.94 15.80 7.70
N GLY A 18 -0.62 15.80 7.42
CA GLY A 18 0.42 15.46 8.40
C GLY A 18 0.40 14.04 8.94
N GLY A 19 -0.28 13.13 8.23
CA GLY A 19 -0.54 11.77 8.73
C GLY A 19 -1.69 11.72 9.73
N PHE A 20 -2.62 10.82 9.53
CA PHE A 20 -3.77 10.66 10.43
C PHE A 20 -3.32 10.25 11.84
N LYS A 21 -4.00 10.74 12.87
CA LYS A 21 -3.76 10.51 14.29
C LYS A 21 -3.65 9.00 14.67
N ASN A 22 -4.25 8.10 13.87
CA ASN A 22 -4.18 6.64 14.01
C ASN A 22 -3.51 5.99 12.79
N ARG A 23 -2.18 5.99 12.75
CA ARG A 23 -1.37 5.49 11.63
C ARG A 23 -1.66 4.04 11.24
N ASN A 24 -1.88 3.18 12.22
CA ASN A 24 -2.22 1.77 11.97
C ASN A 24 -3.57 1.61 11.24
N LYS A 25 -4.58 2.43 11.60
CA LYS A 25 -5.87 2.42 10.92
C LYS A 25 -5.77 2.96 9.49
N THR A 26 -4.98 4.03 9.30
CA THR A 26 -4.76 4.62 7.97
C THR A 26 -4.04 3.64 7.05
N PHE A 27 -3.01 2.99 7.53
CA PHE A 27 -2.29 1.96 6.79
C PHE A 27 -3.21 0.80 6.38
N PHE A 28 -3.99 0.29 7.33
CA PHE A 28 -4.96 -0.77 7.07
C PHE A 28 -6.01 -0.36 6.03
N LEU A 29 -6.63 0.82 6.21
CA LEU A 29 -7.63 1.34 5.27
C LEU A 29 -7.05 1.58 3.88
N ALA A 30 -5.82 2.06 3.78
CA ALA A 30 -5.15 2.30 2.51
C ALA A 30 -4.86 0.99 1.76
N ILE A 31 -4.38 -0.05 2.45
CA ILE A 31 -4.16 -1.38 1.84
C ILE A 31 -5.50 -2.00 1.43
N LEU A 32 -6.52 -1.89 2.27
CA LEU A 32 -7.86 -2.41 1.97
C LEU A 32 -8.44 -1.71 0.72
N SER A 33 -8.35 -0.38 0.66
CA SER A 33 -8.79 0.40 -0.51
C SER A 33 -8.03 0.00 -1.76
N TYR A 34 -6.71 -0.14 -1.66
CA TYR A 34 -5.87 -0.58 -2.78
C TYR A 34 -6.28 -1.97 -3.29
N ALA A 35 -6.49 -2.93 -2.38
CA ALA A 35 -6.89 -4.29 -2.74
C ALA A 35 -8.27 -4.32 -3.43
N ILE A 36 -9.25 -3.58 -2.90
CA ILE A 36 -10.59 -3.49 -3.47
C ILE A 36 -10.55 -2.85 -4.86
N PHE A 37 -9.88 -1.69 -5.01
CA PHE A 37 -9.78 -1.02 -6.30
C PHE A 37 -8.98 -1.83 -7.32
N SER A 38 -7.97 -2.60 -6.89
CA SER A 38 -7.22 -3.51 -7.75
C SER A 38 -8.11 -4.63 -8.29
N ILE A 39 -8.96 -5.25 -7.45
CA ILE A 39 -9.91 -6.28 -7.90
C ILE A 39 -10.91 -5.68 -8.90
N ILE A 40 -11.49 -4.53 -8.59
CA ILE A 40 -12.42 -3.85 -9.49
C ILE A 40 -11.74 -3.52 -10.81
N LEU A 41 -10.48 -3.03 -10.79
CA LEU A 41 -9.69 -2.72 -11.97
C LEU A 41 -9.53 -3.94 -12.89
N GLY A 42 -9.34 -5.13 -12.32
CA GLY A 42 -9.26 -6.37 -13.09
C GLY A 42 -10.61 -6.85 -13.67
N LEU A 43 -11.73 -6.44 -13.08
CA LEU A 43 -13.08 -6.82 -13.54
C LEU A 43 -13.62 -5.87 -14.63
N VAL A 44 -13.04 -4.68 -14.75
CA VAL A 44 -13.50 -3.66 -15.69
C VAL A 44 -13.10 -4.01 -17.11
N THR A 45 -14.07 -3.94 -18.02
CA THR A 45 -13.88 -4.19 -19.46
C THR A 45 -13.85 -2.91 -20.30
N GLN A 46 -14.35 -1.79 -19.77
CA GLN A 46 -14.43 -0.53 -20.48
C GLN A 46 -13.25 0.39 -20.15
N ALA A 47 -12.60 0.95 -21.17
CA ALA A 47 -11.40 1.76 -21.03
C ALA A 47 -11.56 2.97 -20.09
N TRP A 48 -12.69 3.69 -20.14
CA TRP A 48 -12.92 4.87 -19.31
C TRP A 48 -13.06 4.53 -17.82
N GLN A 49 -13.71 3.40 -17.48
CA GLN A 49 -13.80 2.90 -16.11
C GLN A 49 -12.43 2.45 -15.61
N PHE A 50 -11.64 1.79 -16.47
CA PHE A 50 -10.27 1.41 -16.15
C PHE A 50 -9.42 2.61 -15.71
N PHE A 51 -9.51 3.73 -16.40
CA PHE A 51 -8.78 4.95 -16.02
C PHE A 51 -9.21 5.52 -14.67
N ILE A 52 -10.51 5.48 -14.36
CA ILE A 52 -11.04 5.95 -13.07
C ILE A 52 -10.50 5.07 -11.93
N PHE A 53 -10.63 3.76 -12.03
CA PHE A 53 -10.16 2.86 -10.98
C PHE A 53 -8.62 2.83 -10.87
N MET A 54 -7.91 2.99 -11.97
CA MET A 54 -6.46 3.18 -11.99
C MET A 54 -6.05 4.43 -11.20
N PHE A 55 -6.80 5.51 -11.29
CA PHE A 55 -6.56 6.72 -10.50
C PHE A 55 -6.69 6.43 -9.00
N PHE A 56 -7.78 5.80 -8.55
CA PHE A 56 -8.00 5.48 -7.14
C PHE A 56 -6.99 4.47 -6.58
N THR A 57 -6.61 3.47 -7.39
CA THR A 57 -5.59 2.50 -7.02
C THR A 57 -4.25 3.20 -6.77
N ASN A 58 -3.81 4.04 -7.70
CA ASN A 58 -2.57 4.80 -7.57
C ASN A 58 -2.61 5.86 -6.47
N PHE A 59 -3.78 6.42 -6.17
CA PHE A 59 -3.98 7.34 -5.03
C PHE A 59 -3.67 6.68 -3.69
N SER A 60 -3.95 5.39 -3.53
CA SER A 60 -3.69 4.64 -2.29
C SER A 60 -2.19 4.37 -2.04
N ILE A 61 -1.36 4.31 -3.10
CA ILE A 61 0.07 3.94 -2.99
C ILE A 61 0.85 4.88 -2.07
N PRO A 62 0.86 6.21 -2.25
CA PRO A 62 1.63 7.10 -1.39
C PRO A 62 1.12 7.08 0.06
N ILE A 63 -0.17 6.80 0.27
CA ILE A 63 -0.75 6.66 1.60
C ILE A 63 -0.17 5.44 2.31
N ILE A 64 -0.07 4.31 1.63
CA ILE A 64 0.53 3.08 2.16
C ILE A 64 2.01 3.33 2.46
N GLN A 65 2.76 3.90 1.52
CA GLN A 65 4.20 4.13 1.66
C GLN A 65 4.53 5.10 2.80
N ALA A 66 3.84 6.24 2.86
CA ALA A 66 4.05 7.22 3.91
C ALA A 66 3.71 6.65 5.30
N SER A 67 2.60 5.91 5.42
CA SER A 67 2.19 5.28 6.68
C SER A 67 3.21 4.23 7.12
N ALA A 68 3.66 3.35 6.20
CA ALA A 68 4.66 2.32 6.49
C ALA A 68 6.00 2.94 6.92
N MET A 69 6.47 3.97 6.18
CA MET A 69 7.73 4.65 6.47
C MET A 69 7.70 5.34 7.83
N THR A 70 6.60 5.99 8.16
CA THR A 70 6.45 6.68 9.45
C THR A 70 6.38 5.68 10.60
N MET A 71 5.66 4.57 10.45
CA MET A 71 5.63 3.49 11.45
C MET A 71 7.03 2.92 11.69
N LEU A 72 7.83 2.75 10.63
CA LEU A 72 9.19 2.26 10.75
C LEU A 72 10.08 3.27 11.49
N GLN A 73 9.99 4.55 11.17
CA GLN A 73 10.77 5.62 11.81
C GLN A 73 10.45 5.79 13.29
N GLU A 74 9.22 5.56 13.72
CA GLU A 74 8.81 5.69 15.13
C GLU A 74 9.30 4.56 16.03
N HIS A 75 9.56 3.37 15.46
CA HIS A 75 9.98 2.20 16.22
C HIS A 75 11.49 1.96 16.19
N VAL A 76 12.25 2.77 15.46
CA VAL A 76 13.69 2.59 15.30
C VAL A 76 14.45 3.72 15.99
N ALA A 77 15.48 3.36 16.77
CA ALA A 77 16.36 4.33 17.41
C ALA A 77 17.07 5.21 16.35
N PRO A 78 17.23 6.52 16.60
CA PRO A 78 17.81 7.48 15.63
C PRO A 78 19.14 7.04 15.03
N GLN A 79 19.96 6.33 15.82
CA GLN A 79 21.28 5.84 15.42
C GLN A 79 21.24 4.71 14.39
N MET A 80 20.12 3.98 14.28
CA MET A 80 19.93 2.85 13.36
C MET A 80 19.01 3.17 12.18
N LEU A 81 18.41 4.36 12.14
CA LEU A 81 17.47 4.77 11.10
C LEU A 81 18.01 4.55 9.69
N GLY A 82 19.26 4.95 9.41
CA GLY A 82 19.85 4.79 8.09
C GLY A 82 19.94 3.34 7.63
N ARG A 83 20.28 2.42 8.52
CA ARG A 83 20.36 0.99 8.20
C ARG A 83 18.99 0.35 8.03
N VAL A 84 18.05 0.69 8.89
CA VAL A 84 16.70 0.11 8.85
C VAL A 84 15.88 0.65 7.68
N LEU A 85 16.04 1.95 7.33
CA LEU A 85 15.35 2.54 6.18
C LEU A 85 15.89 2.04 4.83
N SER A 86 17.12 1.55 4.77
CA SER A 86 17.66 0.93 3.55
C SER A 86 17.10 -0.46 3.28
N LEU A 87 16.65 -1.21 4.30
CA LEU A 87 16.12 -2.55 4.13
C LEU A 87 14.89 -2.63 3.19
N PRO A 88 13.83 -1.80 3.37
CA PRO A 88 12.72 -1.79 2.44
C PRO A 88 13.14 -1.50 0.99
N ILE A 89 14.11 -0.61 0.80
CA ILE A 89 14.60 -0.23 -0.52
C ILE A 89 15.31 -1.42 -1.18
N ILE A 90 16.17 -2.13 -0.44
CA ILE A 90 16.89 -3.32 -0.94
C ILE A 90 15.89 -4.43 -1.29
N ILE A 91 14.94 -4.69 -0.40
CA ILE A 91 13.89 -5.68 -0.64
C ILE A 91 13.09 -5.31 -1.90
N TYR A 92 12.59 -4.09 -1.97
CA TYR A 92 11.80 -3.61 -3.11
C TYR A 92 12.58 -3.72 -4.43
N THR A 93 13.84 -3.26 -4.46
CA THR A 93 14.69 -3.31 -5.65
C THR A 93 15.01 -4.75 -6.08
N GLY A 94 15.20 -5.65 -5.11
CA GLY A 94 15.46 -7.06 -5.39
C GLY A 94 14.22 -7.83 -5.87
N PHE A 95 13.03 -7.50 -5.34
CA PHE A 95 11.79 -8.16 -5.74
C PHE A 95 11.24 -7.71 -7.10
N ILE A 96 11.59 -6.52 -7.58
CA ILE A 96 11.15 -6.05 -8.91
C ILE A 96 11.58 -6.99 -10.04
N PRO A 97 12.89 -7.37 -10.18
CA PRO A 97 13.31 -8.30 -11.22
C PRO A 97 12.65 -9.67 -11.07
N LEU A 98 12.51 -10.17 -9.84
CA LEU A 98 11.83 -11.45 -9.59
C LEU A 98 10.36 -11.39 -10.00
N GLY A 99 9.68 -10.29 -9.70
CA GLY A 99 8.31 -10.06 -10.16
C GLY A 99 8.21 -10.07 -11.68
N MET A 100 9.12 -9.40 -12.38
CA MET A 100 9.14 -9.37 -13.84
C MET A 100 9.40 -10.77 -14.44
N MET A 101 10.29 -11.56 -13.84
CA MET A 101 10.58 -12.93 -14.28
C MET A 101 9.38 -13.88 -14.12
N ILE A 102 8.57 -13.68 -13.12
CA ILE A 102 7.39 -14.53 -12.86
C ILE A 102 6.17 -14.02 -13.64
N PHE A 103 5.86 -12.74 -13.50
CA PHE A 103 4.64 -12.17 -14.11
C PHE A 103 4.76 -11.93 -15.61
N GLY A 104 5.98 -11.77 -16.15
CA GLY A 104 6.21 -11.64 -17.61
C GLY A 104 5.67 -12.86 -18.36
N PRO A 105 6.21 -14.07 -18.13
CA PRO A 105 5.71 -15.29 -18.79
C PRO A 105 4.26 -15.63 -18.42
N MET A 106 3.82 -15.29 -17.21
CA MET A 106 2.43 -15.51 -16.83
C MET A 106 1.45 -14.63 -17.62
N ALA A 107 1.85 -13.42 -17.99
CA ALA A 107 1.02 -12.52 -18.80
C ALA A 107 0.82 -13.01 -20.25
N ASP A 108 1.71 -13.89 -20.75
CA ASP A 108 1.55 -14.52 -22.07
C ASP A 108 0.48 -15.65 -22.05
N VAL A 109 0.27 -16.27 -20.90
CA VAL A 109 -0.64 -17.42 -20.75
C VAL A 109 -1.98 -17.01 -20.11
N ILE A 110 -1.94 -16.05 -19.19
CA ILE A 110 -3.10 -15.59 -18.42
C ILE A 110 -3.39 -14.14 -18.79
N SER A 111 -4.66 -13.79 -19.02
CA SER A 111 -5.02 -12.41 -19.29
C SER A 111 -4.59 -11.48 -18.14
N ILE A 112 -4.09 -10.30 -18.50
CA ILE A 112 -3.63 -9.28 -17.54
C ILE A 112 -4.71 -8.97 -16.49
N ASN A 113 -5.97 -8.95 -16.88
CA ASN A 113 -7.10 -8.73 -15.98
C ASN A 113 -7.15 -9.78 -14.86
N ASN A 114 -6.99 -11.06 -15.19
CA ASN A 114 -6.98 -12.14 -14.19
C ASN A 114 -5.78 -12.04 -13.25
N LEU A 115 -4.62 -11.64 -13.75
CA LEU A 115 -3.43 -11.42 -12.92
C LEU A 115 -3.65 -10.29 -11.91
N ILE A 116 -4.28 -9.20 -12.33
CA ILE A 116 -4.61 -8.07 -11.44
C ILE A 116 -5.61 -8.50 -10.36
N ILE A 117 -6.62 -9.31 -10.72
CA ILE A 117 -7.60 -9.84 -9.77
C ILE A 117 -6.92 -10.75 -8.74
N ILE A 118 -6.07 -11.68 -9.19
CA ILE A 118 -5.33 -12.60 -8.30
C ILE A 118 -4.45 -11.80 -7.32
N ALA A 119 -3.71 -10.82 -7.82
CA ALA A 119 -2.89 -9.94 -6.98
C ALA A 119 -3.74 -9.17 -5.97
N GLY A 120 -4.88 -8.63 -6.39
CA GLY A 120 -5.84 -7.94 -5.52
C GLY A 120 -6.42 -8.84 -4.43
N ILE A 121 -6.77 -10.09 -4.75
CA ILE A 121 -7.27 -11.07 -3.78
C ILE A 121 -6.19 -11.43 -2.75
N ILE A 122 -4.96 -11.68 -3.19
CA ILE A 122 -3.83 -11.96 -2.29
C ILE A 122 -3.63 -10.78 -1.33
N LEU A 123 -3.62 -9.55 -1.84
CA LEU A 123 -3.49 -8.35 -1.01
C LEU A 123 -4.67 -8.18 -0.05
N LEU A 124 -5.90 -8.48 -0.49
CA LEU A 124 -7.08 -8.44 0.36
C LEU A 124 -6.94 -9.44 1.52
N PHE A 125 -6.48 -10.66 1.23
CA PHE A 125 -6.25 -11.68 2.24
C PHE A 125 -5.20 -11.22 3.28
N PHE A 126 -4.08 -10.66 2.82
CA PHE A 126 -3.09 -10.07 3.72
C PHE A 126 -3.65 -8.88 4.52
N ALA A 127 -4.42 -8.00 3.89
CA ALA A 127 -5.06 -6.88 4.57
C ALA A 127 -5.98 -7.36 5.71
N LEU A 128 -6.77 -8.40 5.48
CA LEU A 128 -7.65 -8.97 6.50
C LEU A 128 -6.90 -9.75 7.59
N ALA A 129 -5.71 -10.27 7.30
CA ALA A 129 -4.86 -10.96 8.28
C ALA A 129 -4.17 -9.98 9.27
N ILE A 130 -3.91 -8.74 8.87
CA ILE A 130 -3.26 -7.71 9.70
C ILE A 130 -4.02 -7.44 11.02
N PRO A 131 -5.35 -7.20 11.05
CA PRO A 131 -6.08 -6.93 12.30
C PRO A 131 -6.19 -8.15 13.22
N TYR A 132 -5.97 -9.35 12.74
CA TYR A 132 -5.96 -10.57 13.56
C TYR A 132 -4.75 -10.64 14.50
N SER A 133 -3.68 -9.90 14.21
CA SER A 133 -2.52 -9.75 15.09
C SER A 133 -2.84 -8.72 16.18
N LYS A 134 -3.28 -9.19 17.35
CA LYS A 134 -3.64 -8.39 18.56
C LYS A 134 -2.56 -7.37 18.99
N GLN A 135 -1.34 -7.51 18.53
CA GLN A 135 -0.23 -6.61 18.86
C GLN A 135 -0.34 -5.27 18.13
N PHE A 136 -0.89 -5.23 16.91
CA PHE A 136 -1.08 -3.99 16.14
C PHE A 136 -2.11 -3.04 16.77
N TYR A 137 -3.14 -3.58 17.41
CA TYR A 137 -4.19 -2.77 18.03
C TYR A 137 -3.78 -2.17 19.38
N LYS A 138 -2.93 -2.88 20.17
CA LYS A 138 -2.46 -2.42 21.50
C LYS A 138 -1.49 -1.24 21.41
N GLN A 139 -0.67 -1.15 20.37
CA GLN A 139 0.34 -0.09 20.23
C GLN A 139 -0.26 1.25 19.78
N GLY A 140 -1.41 1.23 19.10
CA GLY A 140 -2.11 2.46 18.70
C GLY A 140 -2.85 3.18 19.83
N ILE A 141 -3.17 2.46 20.90
CA ILE A 141 -3.94 3.01 22.05
C ILE A 141 -3.01 3.54 23.14
N SER A 142 -1.81 2.95 23.31
CA SER A 142 -0.87 3.31 24.37
C SER A 142 -0.37 4.77 24.26
N LYS A 143 -0.18 5.29 23.07
CA LYS A 143 0.31 6.67 22.88
C LYS A 143 -0.77 7.75 22.91
N SER A 144 -2.06 7.39 22.86
CA SER A 144 -3.15 8.35 22.98
C SER A 144 -3.40 8.79 24.43
N ASN A 145 -2.99 7.98 25.40
CA ASN A 145 -3.21 8.25 26.83
C ASN A 145 -2.03 8.95 27.53
N GLU A 146 -0.87 9.10 26.85
CA GLU A 146 0.27 9.84 27.40
C GLU A 146 0.33 11.31 26.97
N SER A 147 -0.64 11.78 26.18
CA SER A 147 -0.72 13.16 25.68
C SER A 147 -1.89 13.97 26.25
N GLU A 148 -2.57 13.47 27.27
CA GLU A 148 -3.49 14.22 28.16
C GLU A 148 -2.85 14.39 29.55
#